data_b188ddea232ab2e3b1dc5d386f6f456e
#
_entry.id   b188ddea232ab2e3b1dc5d386f6f456e
#
_cell.length_a   1.000
_cell.length_b   1.000
_cell.length_c   1.000
_cell.angle_alpha   90.00
_cell.angle_beta   90.00
_cell.angle_gamma   90.00
#
_symmetry.space_group_name_H-M   'P 1'
#
loop_
_entity.id
_entity.type
_entity.pdbx_description
1 polymer ?
#
loop_
_entity_poly.entity_id
_entity_poly.type
_entity_poly.pdbx_seq_one_letter_code
_entity_poly.pdbx_strand_id
1 'polypeptide(L)'
;MIGDVSRAEHIYIVCGYTDMRKAIDGLAAIVQQNFKLDVFSGSLFLFCGKRCDRIKALLWEEDGFVLLYKRLENGKYKWPRDSDEARQITQQEFRWLMEGLSIEQKTAIRPAKAGAVC
;
A
#
# COMPACT_ATOMS: atom_id res chain seq x y z
N MET A 1 18.47 -6.39 7.27
CA MET A 1 17.81 -5.34 8.04
C MET A 1 16.32 -5.69 8.16
N ILE A 2 15.66 -5.23 9.16
CA ILE A 2 14.26 -5.57 9.38
C ILE A 2 13.39 -4.35 9.12
N GLY A 3 12.61 -4.39 8.02
CA GLY A 3 11.54 -3.42 7.79
C GLY A 3 11.94 -2.02 7.39
N ASP A 4 12.99 -1.85 6.63
CA ASP A 4 13.34 -0.52 6.11
C ASP A 4 12.49 -0.21 4.87
N VAL A 5 11.32 0.37 5.09
CA VAL A 5 10.38 0.70 4.02
C VAL A 5 10.87 1.82 3.10
N SER A 6 11.84 2.63 3.55
CA SER A 6 12.41 3.69 2.72
C SER A 6 13.21 3.15 1.54
N ARG A 7 13.63 1.90 1.60
CA ARG A 7 14.40 1.24 0.54
C ARG A 7 13.54 0.46 -0.43
N ALA A 8 12.23 0.46 -0.24
CA ALA A 8 11.33 -0.23 -1.15
C ALA A 8 11.42 0.39 -2.55
N GLU A 9 11.55 -0.47 -3.55
CA GLU A 9 11.66 -0.04 -4.94
C GLU A 9 10.36 0.64 -5.41
N HIS A 10 9.24 0.03 -5.08
CA HIS A 10 7.90 0.58 -5.36
C HIS A 10 7.02 0.35 -4.15
N ILE A 11 5.96 1.14 -4.03
CA ILE A 11 4.95 0.98 -3.00
C ILE A 11 3.61 0.71 -3.67
N TYR A 12 2.99 -0.41 -3.31
CA TYR A 12 1.66 -0.77 -3.79
C TYR A 12 0.69 -0.85 -2.63
N ILE A 13 -0.53 -0.39 -2.87
CA ILE A 13 -1.64 -0.64 -1.95
C ILE A 13 -2.61 -1.60 -2.62
N VAL A 14 -3.07 -2.58 -1.87
CA VAL A 14 -4.14 -3.47 -2.33
C VAL A 14 -5.46 -2.80 -1.95
N CYS A 15 -6.15 -2.26 -2.95
CA CYS A 15 -7.42 -1.56 -2.75
C CYS A 15 -8.49 -2.53 -2.26
N GLY A 16 -9.53 -2.00 -1.62
CA GLY A 16 -10.48 -2.84 -0.92
C GLY A 16 -9.95 -3.27 0.43
N TYR A 17 -10.54 -4.28 1.02
CA TYR A 17 -10.05 -4.78 2.30
C TYR A 17 -9.56 -6.21 2.17
N THR A 18 -8.62 -6.55 3.05
CA THR A 18 -8.00 -7.86 3.11
C THR A 18 -8.27 -8.47 4.48
N ASP A 19 -8.43 -9.77 4.53
CA ASP A 19 -8.57 -10.49 5.79
C ASP A 19 -7.27 -10.38 6.59
N MET A 20 -7.34 -9.69 7.72
CA MET A 20 -6.16 -9.42 8.55
C MET A 20 -5.66 -10.65 9.32
N ARG A 21 -6.32 -11.79 9.21
CA ARG A 21 -5.81 -13.06 9.73
C ARG A 21 -4.72 -13.65 8.83
N LYS A 22 -4.64 -13.21 7.58
CA LYS A 22 -3.60 -13.67 6.66
C LYS A 22 -2.23 -13.19 7.10
N ALA A 23 -1.24 -14.07 6.96
CA ALA A 23 0.15 -13.78 7.27
C ALA A 23 0.97 -13.82 5.97
N ILE A 24 2.26 -14.00 6.06
CA ILE A 24 3.19 -13.87 4.93
C ILE A 24 2.72 -14.66 3.70
N ASP A 25 2.48 -15.95 3.87
CA ASP A 25 2.16 -16.81 2.71
C ASP A 25 0.83 -16.43 2.06
N GLY A 26 -0.18 -16.14 2.86
CA GLY A 26 -1.49 -15.73 2.36
C GLY A 26 -1.45 -14.39 1.64
N LEU A 27 -0.70 -13.44 2.17
CA LEU A 27 -0.56 -12.12 1.55
C LEU A 27 0.30 -12.18 0.28
N ALA A 28 1.37 -12.96 0.30
CA ALA A 28 2.20 -13.19 -0.89
C ALA A 28 1.38 -13.82 -2.02
N ALA A 29 0.50 -14.77 -1.68
CA ALA A 29 -0.39 -15.40 -2.65
C ALA A 29 -1.33 -14.38 -3.29
N ILE A 30 -1.86 -13.43 -2.54
CA ILE A 30 -2.71 -12.35 -3.09
C ILE A 30 -1.93 -11.55 -4.14
N VAL A 31 -0.71 -11.14 -3.81
CA VAL A 31 0.13 -10.35 -4.71
C VAL A 31 0.37 -11.10 -6.03
N GLN A 32 0.77 -12.37 -5.93
CA GLN A 32 1.16 -13.16 -7.10
C GLN A 32 -0.05 -13.67 -7.89
N GLN A 33 -1.07 -14.19 -7.22
CA GLN A 33 -2.18 -14.86 -7.88
C GLN A 33 -3.27 -13.88 -8.34
N ASN A 34 -3.61 -12.91 -7.50
CA ASN A 34 -4.69 -11.98 -7.82
C ASN A 34 -4.23 -10.81 -8.69
N PHE A 35 -3.03 -10.31 -8.47
CA PHE A 35 -2.55 -9.09 -9.14
C PHE A 35 -1.39 -9.34 -10.10
N LYS A 36 -0.86 -10.55 -10.15
CA LYS A 36 0.23 -10.93 -11.07
C LYS A 36 1.46 -10.05 -10.91
N LEU A 37 1.74 -9.60 -9.68
CA LEU A 37 2.92 -8.84 -9.35
C LEU A 37 3.98 -9.75 -8.73
N ASP A 38 5.24 -9.33 -8.86
CA ASP A 38 6.37 -10.07 -8.30
C ASP A 38 6.55 -9.70 -6.83
N VAL A 39 6.20 -10.62 -5.94
CA VAL A 39 6.32 -10.41 -4.50
C VAL A 39 7.79 -10.34 -4.05
N PHE A 40 8.71 -10.83 -4.87
CA PHE A 40 10.15 -10.82 -4.58
C PHE A 40 10.88 -9.59 -5.16
N SER A 41 10.15 -8.59 -5.63
CA SER A 41 10.74 -7.42 -6.29
C SER A 41 11.41 -6.42 -5.36
N GLY A 42 11.26 -6.58 -4.04
CA GLY A 42 11.71 -5.57 -3.09
C GLY A 42 10.73 -4.41 -2.95
N SER A 43 9.53 -4.55 -3.49
CA SER A 43 8.46 -3.57 -3.34
C SER A 43 7.71 -3.80 -2.03
N LEU A 44 7.14 -2.72 -1.51
CA LEU A 44 6.29 -2.77 -0.33
C LEU A 44 4.84 -2.97 -0.75
N PHE A 45 4.18 -3.96 -0.19
CA PHE A 45 2.77 -4.23 -0.45
C PHE A 45 1.96 -3.98 0.82
N LEU A 46 1.00 -3.08 0.74
CA LEU A 46 0.18 -2.65 1.87
C LEU A 46 -1.24 -3.21 1.75
N PHE A 47 -1.73 -3.75 2.84
CA PHE A 47 -3.06 -4.34 2.95
C PHE A 47 -3.80 -3.69 4.12
N CYS A 48 -5.09 -3.45 3.97
CA CYS A 48 -5.90 -2.84 5.01
C CYS A 48 -7.09 -3.74 5.36
N GLY A 49 -7.41 -3.80 6.63
CA GLY A 49 -8.56 -4.54 7.11
C GLY A 49 -9.88 -3.81 6.89
N LYS A 50 -10.98 -4.54 7.07
CA LYS A 50 -12.33 -4.03 6.84
C LYS A 50 -12.66 -2.79 7.68
N ARG A 51 -12.14 -2.72 8.91
CA ARG A 51 -12.38 -1.59 9.81
C ARG A 51 -11.51 -0.37 9.52
N CYS A 52 -10.56 -0.47 8.61
CA CYS A 52 -9.61 0.59 8.26
C CYS A 52 -8.72 1.07 9.40
N ASP A 53 -8.62 0.34 10.49
CA ASP A 53 -7.76 0.69 11.63
C ASP A 53 -6.50 -0.17 11.71
N ARG A 54 -6.34 -1.12 10.79
CA ARG A 54 -5.22 -2.07 10.78
C ARG A 54 -4.65 -2.19 9.40
N ILE A 55 -3.33 -2.15 9.31
CA ILE A 55 -2.63 -2.42 8.06
C ILE A 55 -1.55 -3.47 8.29
N LYS A 56 -1.28 -4.23 7.25
CA LYS A 56 -0.12 -5.09 7.18
C LYS A 56 0.70 -4.70 5.96
N ALA A 57 2.02 -4.71 6.11
CA ALA A 57 2.95 -4.37 5.04
C ALA A 57 3.91 -5.54 4.82
N LEU A 58 3.96 -6.04 3.60
CA LEU A 58 4.81 -7.16 3.22
C LEU A 58 5.96 -6.66 2.37
N LEU A 59 7.18 -7.05 2.74
CA LEU A 59 8.41 -6.64 2.05
C LEU A 59 9.36 -7.83 1.95
N TRP A 60 9.88 -8.09 0.74
CA TRP A 60 10.95 -9.05 0.53
C TRP A 60 12.32 -8.35 0.69
N GLU A 61 13.16 -8.87 1.58
CA GLU A 61 14.50 -8.32 1.89
C GLU A 61 15.63 -9.26 1.47
N GLU A 62 15.58 -9.82 0.27
CA GLU A 62 16.59 -10.72 -0.30
C GLU A 62 16.80 -12.04 0.43
N ASP A 63 16.76 -12.05 1.75
CA ASP A 63 16.96 -13.23 2.57
C ASP A 63 15.68 -13.72 3.27
N GLY A 64 14.60 -12.97 3.14
CA GLY A 64 13.34 -13.35 3.76
C GLY A 64 12.28 -12.28 3.66
N PHE A 65 11.05 -12.67 3.98
CA PHE A 65 9.94 -11.72 4.06
C PHE A 65 9.89 -11.06 5.43
N VAL A 66 9.57 -9.77 5.40
CA VAL A 66 9.21 -9.01 6.60
C VAL A 66 7.72 -8.68 6.51
N LEU A 67 7.01 -8.91 7.60
CA LEU A 67 5.61 -8.51 7.73
C LEU A 67 5.48 -7.53 8.87
N LEU A 68 5.10 -6.30 8.55
CA LEU A 68 4.85 -5.25 9.52
C LEU A 68 3.34 -5.16 9.77
N TYR A 69 2.96 -4.99 11.01
CA TYR A 69 1.56 -4.91 11.40
C TYR A 69 1.37 -3.69 12.29
N LYS A 70 0.40 -2.84 11.93
CA LYS A 70 0.06 -1.67 12.75
C LYS A 70 -1.44 -1.59 12.93
N ARG A 71 -1.85 -1.44 14.20
CA ARG A 71 -3.23 -1.17 14.58
C ARG A 71 -3.31 0.24 15.15
N LEU A 72 -4.18 1.07 14.59
CA LEU A 72 -4.46 2.38 15.14
C LEU A 72 -5.36 2.21 16.37
N GLU A 73 -5.01 2.87 17.47
CA GLU A 73 -5.86 2.88 18.66
C GLU A 73 -6.97 3.92 18.54
N ASN A 74 -6.72 4.99 17.78
CA ASN A 74 -7.72 6.01 17.45
C ASN A 74 -7.62 6.36 15.97
N GLY A 75 -8.77 6.62 15.36
CA GLY A 75 -8.81 7.02 13.96
C GLY A 75 -8.81 5.85 13.00
N LYS A 76 -8.84 6.18 11.73
CA LYS A 76 -8.89 5.20 10.64
C LYS A 76 -8.10 5.70 9.45
N TYR A 77 -7.55 4.76 8.67
CA TYR A 77 -6.97 5.06 7.38
C TYR A 77 -8.08 5.32 6.36
N LYS A 78 -7.85 6.24 5.44
CA LYS A 78 -8.74 6.49 4.30
C LYS A 78 -8.33 5.60 3.15
N TRP A 79 -8.64 4.33 3.25
CA TRP A 79 -8.19 3.31 2.31
C TRP A 79 -9.09 3.29 1.07
N PRO A 80 -8.52 3.33 -0.15
CA PRO A 80 -9.31 3.22 -1.37
C PRO A 80 -10.02 1.88 -1.46
N ARG A 81 -11.34 1.90 -1.68
CA ARG A 81 -12.15 0.69 -1.70
C ARG A 81 -12.95 0.50 -2.97
N ASP A 82 -12.84 1.44 -3.88
CA ASP A 82 -13.67 1.53 -5.07
C ASP A 82 -13.15 0.70 -6.25
N SER A 83 -12.00 0.04 -6.08
CA SER A 83 -11.43 -0.80 -7.12
C SER A 83 -10.81 -2.05 -6.51
N ASP A 84 -10.71 -3.10 -7.33
CA ASP A 84 -10.14 -4.38 -6.94
C ASP A 84 -8.78 -4.54 -7.61
N GLU A 85 -7.85 -3.68 -7.22
CA GLU A 85 -6.54 -3.57 -7.84
C GLU A 85 -5.43 -3.40 -6.81
N ALA A 86 -4.21 -3.69 -7.23
CA ALA A 86 -3.00 -3.29 -6.53
C ALA A 86 -2.49 -2.02 -7.21
N ARG A 87 -2.62 -0.88 -6.53
CA ARG A 87 -2.28 0.43 -7.08
C ARG A 87 -0.90 0.86 -6.60
N GLN A 88 -0.05 1.24 -7.53
CA GLN A 88 1.23 1.84 -7.18
C GLN A 88 1.00 3.28 -6.70
N ILE A 89 1.63 3.64 -5.58
CA ILE A 89 1.52 4.98 -5.01
C ILE A 89 2.91 5.59 -4.86
N THR A 90 2.95 6.92 -4.75
CA THR A 90 4.18 7.66 -4.51
C THR A 90 4.54 7.66 -3.03
N GLN A 91 5.78 8.07 -2.71
CA GLN A 91 6.19 8.27 -1.31
C GLN A 91 5.32 9.33 -0.61
N GLN A 92 4.93 10.39 -1.32
CA GLN A 92 4.06 11.40 -0.75
C GLN A 92 2.67 10.84 -0.46
N GLU A 93 2.09 10.06 -1.38
CA GLU A 93 0.80 9.42 -1.16
C GLU A 93 0.87 8.43 0.01
N PHE A 94 1.99 7.72 0.14
CA PHE A 94 2.21 6.83 1.27
C PHE A 94 2.21 7.60 2.59
N ARG A 95 2.88 8.76 2.66
CA ARG A 95 2.88 9.59 3.86
C ARG A 95 1.48 10.09 4.19
N TRP A 96 0.73 10.57 3.18
CA TRP A 96 -0.65 11.00 3.40
C TRP A 96 -1.49 9.86 3.98
N LEU A 97 -1.38 8.68 3.40
CA LEU A 97 -2.15 7.52 3.84
C LEU A 97 -1.82 7.14 5.29
N MET A 98 -0.55 7.17 5.65
CA MET A 98 -0.11 6.87 7.02
C MET A 98 -0.55 7.93 8.02
N GLU A 99 -0.78 9.14 7.58
CA GLU A 99 -1.28 10.24 8.42
C GLU A 99 -2.81 10.27 8.51
N GLY A 100 -3.48 9.31 7.89
CA GLY A 100 -4.95 9.26 7.89
C GLY A 100 -5.60 10.16 6.85
N LEU A 101 -4.83 10.63 5.88
CA LEU A 101 -5.33 11.49 4.80
C LEU A 101 -5.66 10.65 3.57
N SER A 102 -6.51 11.22 2.70
CA SER A 102 -6.80 10.61 1.41
C SER A 102 -5.62 10.76 0.46
N ILE A 103 -5.35 9.73 -0.34
CA ILE A 103 -4.33 9.82 -1.39
C ILE A 103 -4.83 10.67 -2.57
N GLU A 104 -6.14 10.87 -2.69
CA GLU A 104 -6.71 11.76 -3.68
C GLU A 104 -6.94 13.13 -3.05
N GLN A 105 -6.04 14.07 -3.34
CA GLN A 105 -6.13 15.43 -2.83
C GLN A 105 -6.82 16.29 -3.88
N LYS A 106 -8.12 16.56 -3.70
CA LYS A 106 -8.93 17.29 -4.67
C LYS A 106 -8.43 18.71 -4.92
N THR A 107 -7.75 19.30 -3.94
CA THR A 107 -7.23 20.67 -4.03
C THR A 107 -5.76 20.71 -4.42
N ALA A 108 -5.10 19.58 -4.63
CA ALA A 108 -3.70 19.55 -5.03
C ALA A 108 -3.55 20.05 -6.48
N ILE A 109 -2.44 20.72 -6.75
CA ILE A 109 -2.08 21.13 -8.10
C ILE A 109 -1.78 19.87 -8.91
N ARG A 110 -2.43 19.74 -10.06
CA ARG A 110 -2.23 18.62 -10.96
C ARG A 110 -1.30 19.00 -12.09
N PRO A 111 -0.50 18.05 -12.61
CA PRO A 111 0.33 18.32 -13.78
C PRO A 111 -0.54 18.75 -14.96
N ALA A 112 -0.04 19.73 -15.73
CA ALA A 112 -0.69 20.15 -16.97
C ALA A 112 -0.51 19.07 -18.03
N LYS A 113 -1.52 18.93 -18.90
CA LYS A 113 -1.41 18.04 -20.04
C LYS A 113 -0.46 18.63 -21.06
N ALA A 114 0.33 17.78 -21.74
CA ALA A 114 1.20 18.22 -22.81
C ALA A 114 0.39 18.94 -23.89
N GLY A 115 0.89 20.11 -24.33
CA GLY A 115 0.20 20.94 -25.33
C GLY A 115 -0.88 21.85 -24.77
N ALA A 116 -1.17 21.82 -23.49
CA ALA A 116 -2.13 22.75 -22.88
C ALA A 116 -1.49 24.12 -22.73
N VAL A 117 -2.22 25.14 -23.14
CA VAL A 117 -1.82 26.54 -23.03
C VAL A 117 -2.87 27.31 -22.22
N CYS A 118 -2.40 28.02 -21.22
CA CYS A 118 -3.26 28.82 -20.37
C CYS A 118 -3.33 30.24 -20.90
#